data_4043298767f1578fb69732247c237073
#
_entry.id   4043298767f1578fb69732247c237073
#
_cell.length_a   1.000
_cell.length_b   1.000
_cell.length_c   1.000
_cell.angle_alpha   90.00
_cell.angle_beta   90.00
_cell.angle_gamma   90.00
#
_symmetry.space_group_name_H-M   'P 1'
#
loop_
_entity.id
_entity.type
_entity.pdbx_description
1 polymer ?
#
loop_
_entity_poly.entity_id
_entity_poly.type
_entity_poly.pdbx_seq_one_letter_code
_entity_poly.pdbx_strand_id
1 'polypeptide(L)'
;MLNKKEIADALAKSLITGESIASIMLKAQMLASLLENEEFTNWVRYEQNGYPDGVIVPEYRRIGCSVKAHISSPGGMWQNMSVPPDSIDDENVNKRIFTVALGESVSSLEAFSANSEGGDSLVVELPAYVFPYIDSVFEGSYHRVIKAWQTFPRQSAKGIVEKIKSELLNFILQLDKSLNLDIDFTLEDKSKVAQIMNTAINANMVHTGNGNLTADNCNSIVGDNSQIVMSDNSKDEITELVNKLSALKSQIEVDEIEFTDYLDEIKQELNKKATSPKIIRKALRAIKSFGGIITEKAIEFGIDKVISSLPV
;
A
#
# COMPACT_ATOMS: atom_id res chain seq x y z
N MET A 1 -12.56 -37.33 7.21
CA MET A 1 -12.01 -36.19 6.46
C MET A 1 -12.05 -35.00 7.39
N LEU A 2 -11.03 -34.16 7.41
CA LEU A 2 -11.07 -32.90 8.20
C LEU A 2 -12.10 -31.98 7.56
N ASN A 3 -13.04 -31.48 8.37
CA ASN A 3 -14.10 -30.56 7.95
C ASN A 3 -13.66 -29.09 8.11
N LYS A 4 -14.13 -28.18 7.24
CA LYS A 4 -13.85 -26.73 7.31
C LYS A 4 -14.26 -26.17 8.68
N LYS A 5 -15.43 -26.56 9.19
CA LYS A 5 -15.95 -26.12 10.50
C LYS A 5 -15.04 -26.53 11.64
N GLU A 6 -14.62 -27.82 11.69
CA GLU A 6 -13.73 -28.30 12.73
C GLU A 6 -12.40 -27.55 12.78
N ILE A 7 -11.81 -27.25 11.60
CA ILE A 7 -10.55 -26.51 11.53
C ILE A 7 -10.75 -25.04 11.90
N ALA A 8 -11.84 -24.40 11.46
CA ALA A 8 -12.17 -23.03 11.84
C ALA A 8 -12.35 -22.89 13.37
N ASP A 9 -13.09 -23.82 13.99
CA ASP A 9 -13.31 -23.85 15.44
C ASP A 9 -11.99 -24.10 16.22
N ALA A 10 -11.16 -25.04 15.72
CA ALA A 10 -9.85 -25.32 16.32
C ALA A 10 -8.93 -24.10 16.22
N LEU A 11 -8.95 -23.39 15.09
CA LEU A 11 -8.15 -22.18 14.86
C LEU A 11 -8.63 -21.03 15.76
N ALA A 12 -9.95 -20.80 15.84
CA ALA A 12 -10.53 -19.79 16.74
C ALA A 12 -10.16 -20.07 18.21
N LYS A 13 -10.26 -21.34 18.62
CA LYS A 13 -9.84 -21.76 19.97
C LYS A 13 -8.37 -21.48 20.22
N SER A 14 -7.48 -21.79 19.28
CA SER A 14 -6.04 -21.56 19.41
C SER A 14 -5.70 -20.07 19.57
N LEU A 15 -6.40 -19.22 18.85
CA LEU A 15 -6.25 -17.76 18.93
C LEU A 15 -6.65 -17.24 20.33
N ILE A 16 -7.74 -17.77 20.90
CA ILE A 16 -8.24 -17.38 22.22
C ILE A 16 -7.37 -17.92 23.36
N THR A 17 -6.88 -19.17 23.23
CA THR A 17 -6.05 -19.82 24.27
C THR A 17 -4.59 -19.37 24.23
N GLY A 18 -4.18 -18.57 23.24
CA GLY A 18 -2.82 -18.04 23.15
C GLY A 18 -1.77 -19.09 22.76
N GLU A 19 -2.14 -20.04 21.91
CA GLU A 19 -1.15 -20.96 21.33
C GLU A 19 -0.06 -20.19 20.56
N SER A 20 1.08 -20.86 20.30
CA SER A 20 2.17 -20.27 19.52
C SER A 20 1.68 -19.85 18.13
N ILE A 21 2.23 -18.72 17.63
CA ILE A 21 1.83 -18.23 16.31
C ILE A 21 2.12 -19.26 15.21
N ALA A 22 3.17 -20.07 15.36
CA ALA A 22 3.49 -21.16 14.43
C ALA A 22 2.36 -22.20 14.36
N SER A 23 1.80 -22.62 15.50
CA SER A 23 0.67 -23.55 15.56
C SER A 23 -0.60 -22.95 14.93
N ILE A 24 -0.87 -21.68 15.23
CA ILE A 24 -2.00 -20.93 14.66
C ILE A 24 -1.88 -20.87 13.13
N MET A 25 -0.71 -20.53 12.61
CA MET A 25 -0.50 -20.39 11.16
C MET A 25 -0.59 -21.73 10.41
N LEU A 26 -0.20 -22.85 11.02
CA LEU A 26 -0.41 -24.19 10.44
C LEU A 26 -1.90 -24.53 10.31
N LYS A 27 -2.70 -24.22 11.32
CA LYS A 27 -4.17 -24.39 11.26
C LYS A 27 -4.79 -23.44 10.22
N ALA A 28 -4.30 -22.22 10.12
CA ALA A 28 -4.73 -21.28 9.07
C ALA A 28 -4.41 -21.82 7.66
N GLN A 29 -3.25 -22.43 7.48
CA GLN A 29 -2.87 -23.07 6.21
C GLN A 29 -3.80 -24.24 5.86
N MET A 30 -4.16 -25.07 6.84
CA MET A 30 -5.13 -26.14 6.63
C MET A 30 -6.50 -25.57 6.22
N LEU A 31 -6.97 -24.54 6.91
CA LEU A 31 -8.23 -23.87 6.57
C LEU A 31 -8.17 -23.27 5.15
N ALA A 32 -7.09 -22.59 4.79
CA ALA A 32 -6.88 -22.02 3.46
C ALA A 32 -6.99 -23.07 2.35
N SER A 33 -6.39 -24.24 2.55
CA SER A 33 -6.49 -25.39 1.63
C SER A 33 -7.92 -25.89 1.46
N LEU A 34 -8.70 -25.93 2.55
CA LEU A 34 -10.10 -26.41 2.53
C LEU A 34 -11.08 -25.37 1.94
N LEU A 35 -10.77 -24.09 2.06
CA LEU A 35 -11.56 -22.99 1.49
C LEU A 35 -11.32 -22.81 0.00
N GLU A 36 -10.20 -23.34 -0.54
CA GLU A 36 -9.78 -23.20 -1.94
C GLU A 36 -9.75 -21.72 -2.39
N ASN A 37 -9.37 -20.81 -1.48
CA ASN A 37 -9.27 -19.38 -1.75
C ASN A 37 -7.81 -18.98 -1.92
N GLU A 38 -7.44 -18.50 -3.11
CA GLU A 38 -6.06 -18.16 -3.46
C GLU A 38 -5.54 -16.98 -2.64
N GLU A 39 -6.36 -15.96 -2.39
CA GLU A 39 -5.96 -14.76 -1.66
C GLU A 39 -5.63 -15.10 -0.21
N PHE A 40 -6.47 -15.88 0.45
CA PHE A 40 -6.23 -16.32 1.82
C PHE A 40 -5.01 -17.26 1.90
N THR A 41 -4.84 -18.15 0.91
CA THR A 41 -3.66 -19.02 0.81
C THR A 41 -2.37 -18.21 0.66
N ASN A 42 -2.36 -17.19 -0.20
CA ASN A 42 -1.22 -16.32 -0.40
C ASN A 42 -0.91 -15.49 0.86
N TRP A 43 -1.95 -14.94 1.50
CA TRP A 43 -1.77 -14.19 2.75
C TRP A 43 -1.15 -15.08 3.84
N VAL A 44 -1.70 -16.26 4.09
CA VAL A 44 -1.14 -17.21 5.07
C VAL A 44 0.31 -17.56 4.74
N ARG A 45 0.62 -17.80 3.46
CA ARG A 45 1.98 -18.12 3.01
C ARG A 45 2.95 -16.95 3.26
N TYR A 46 2.55 -15.70 2.99
CA TYR A 46 3.38 -14.53 3.21
C TYR A 46 3.57 -14.25 4.71
N GLU A 47 2.53 -14.45 5.52
CA GLU A 47 2.66 -14.32 6.97
C GLU A 47 3.60 -15.39 7.56
N GLN A 48 3.57 -16.62 7.06
CA GLN A 48 4.44 -17.70 7.51
C GLN A 48 5.89 -17.55 7.07
N ASN A 49 6.13 -17.16 5.81
CA ASN A 49 7.46 -17.23 5.20
C ASN A 49 8.12 -15.85 5.03
N GLY A 50 7.37 -14.78 5.29
CA GLY A 50 7.77 -13.41 4.97
C GLY A 50 7.32 -13.01 3.56
N TYR A 51 7.31 -11.70 3.34
CA TYR A 51 6.93 -11.05 2.08
C TYR A 51 8.16 -10.94 1.19
N PRO A 52 8.15 -11.55 -0.02
CA PRO A 52 9.28 -11.45 -0.95
C PRO A 52 9.50 -10.01 -1.43
N ASP A 53 10.71 -9.74 -1.93
CA ASP A 53 11.01 -8.47 -2.57
C ASP A 53 10.04 -8.17 -3.72
N GLY A 54 9.55 -6.93 -3.77
CA GLY A 54 8.58 -6.49 -4.75
C GLY A 54 7.12 -6.77 -4.39
N VAL A 55 6.84 -7.54 -3.36
CA VAL A 55 5.49 -7.73 -2.82
C VAL A 55 5.20 -6.63 -1.80
N ILE A 56 4.06 -5.96 -1.98
CA ILE A 56 3.65 -4.90 -1.06
C ILE A 56 3.18 -5.52 0.26
N VAL A 57 3.83 -5.15 1.35
CA VAL A 57 3.38 -5.57 2.69
C VAL A 57 2.10 -4.84 3.09
N PRO A 58 1.18 -5.50 3.82
CA PRO A 58 -0.02 -4.87 4.36
C PRO A 58 0.27 -3.64 5.21
N GLU A 59 -0.71 -2.72 5.29
CA GLU A 59 -0.53 -1.48 6.06
C GLU A 59 -0.24 -1.73 7.53
N TYR A 60 -0.82 -2.78 8.14
CA TYR A 60 -0.53 -3.14 9.54
C TYR A 60 0.91 -3.60 9.80
N ARG A 61 1.69 -3.88 8.75
CA ARG A 61 3.12 -4.18 8.81
C ARG A 61 4.01 -2.95 8.59
N ARG A 62 3.39 -1.78 8.37
CA ARG A 62 4.06 -0.51 8.20
C ARG A 62 3.99 0.28 9.49
N ILE A 63 5.13 0.61 10.05
CA ILE A 63 5.22 1.31 11.33
C ILE A 63 6.03 2.60 11.19
N GLY A 64 5.59 3.64 11.87
CA GLY A 64 6.36 4.88 11.97
C GLY A 64 7.66 4.64 12.73
N CYS A 65 8.72 5.31 12.32
CA CYS A 65 10.05 5.20 12.92
C CYS A 65 10.70 6.56 13.11
N SER A 66 11.69 6.62 14.00
CA SER A 66 12.62 7.74 14.09
C SER A 66 13.81 7.48 13.19
N VAL A 67 14.35 8.52 12.59
CA VAL A 67 15.53 8.45 11.72
C VAL A 67 16.70 9.12 12.38
N LYS A 68 17.85 8.47 12.35
CA LYS A 68 19.12 9.01 12.85
C LYS A 68 20.19 8.91 11.78
N ALA A 69 21.17 9.82 11.84
CA ALA A 69 22.26 9.86 10.89
C ALA A 69 23.59 10.20 11.57
N HIS A 70 24.68 9.72 10.95
CA HIS A 70 26.02 10.24 11.16
C HIS A 70 26.33 11.20 10.01
N ILE A 71 26.79 12.40 10.36
CA ILE A 71 27.03 13.48 9.42
C ILE A 71 28.48 13.91 9.50
N SER A 72 29.17 13.89 8.37
CA SER A 72 30.50 14.51 8.23
C SER A 72 30.35 16.02 8.02
N SER A 73 31.16 16.80 8.71
CA SER A 73 31.23 18.26 8.57
C SER A 73 32.69 18.72 8.64
N PRO A 74 33.03 19.96 8.23
CA PRO A 74 34.37 20.50 8.32
C PRO A 74 34.94 20.54 9.75
N GLY A 75 34.05 20.61 10.76
CA GLY A 75 34.40 20.61 12.19
C GLY A 75 34.50 19.21 12.82
N GLY A 76 34.29 18.14 12.05
CA GLY A 76 34.31 16.76 12.54
C GLY A 76 33.04 15.98 12.17
N MET A 77 32.83 14.88 12.88
CA MET A 77 31.69 13.99 12.66
C MET A 77 30.61 14.22 13.74
N TRP A 78 29.40 14.51 13.32
CA TRP A 78 28.23 14.53 14.19
C TRP A 78 27.59 13.14 14.21
N GLN A 79 27.49 12.56 15.39
CA GLN A 79 26.98 11.21 15.58
C GLN A 79 25.56 11.23 16.14
N ASN A 80 24.75 10.25 15.72
CA ASN A 80 23.39 10.02 16.22
C ASN A 80 22.45 11.26 16.07
N MET A 81 22.69 12.07 15.03
CA MET A 81 21.82 13.21 14.76
C MET A 81 20.42 12.72 14.40
N SER A 82 19.42 13.29 15.05
CA SER A 82 18.03 13.02 14.68
C SER A 82 17.63 13.80 13.44
N VAL A 83 17.05 13.12 12.46
CA VAL A 83 16.41 13.77 11.31
C VAL A 83 14.99 14.12 11.74
N PRO A 84 14.57 15.41 11.68
CA PRO A 84 13.21 15.78 12.06
C PRO A 84 12.18 15.12 11.13
N PRO A 85 11.04 14.65 11.64
CA PRO A 85 9.91 14.26 10.80
C PRO A 85 9.47 15.44 9.92
N ASP A 86 8.95 15.14 8.75
CA ASP A 86 8.45 16.14 7.78
C ASP A 86 9.47 17.19 7.33
N SER A 87 10.76 16.90 7.50
CA SER A 87 11.87 17.80 7.09
C SER A 87 12.31 17.60 5.64
N ILE A 88 11.80 16.58 4.96
CA ILE A 88 12.13 16.28 3.57
C ILE A 88 10.98 16.76 2.69
N ASP A 89 11.27 17.66 1.75
CA ASP A 89 10.28 18.35 0.89
C ASP A 89 9.44 17.37 0.04
N ASP A 90 10.03 16.25 -0.40
CA ASP A 90 9.29 15.22 -1.12
C ASP A 90 8.51 14.34 -0.15
N GLU A 91 7.19 14.53 -0.09
CA GLU A 91 6.28 13.79 0.81
C GLU A 91 6.38 12.27 0.66
N ASN A 92 6.58 11.76 -0.56
CA ASN A 92 6.68 10.32 -0.79
C ASN A 92 8.01 9.78 -0.25
N VAL A 93 9.09 10.52 -0.45
CA VAL A 93 10.41 10.19 0.09
C VAL A 93 10.37 10.30 1.62
N ASN A 94 9.80 11.39 2.15
CA ASN A 94 9.63 11.58 3.59
C ASN A 94 8.88 10.41 4.22
N LYS A 95 7.70 10.06 3.68
CA LYS A 95 6.91 8.92 4.16
C LYS A 95 7.71 7.60 4.13
N ARG A 96 8.49 7.35 3.07
CA ARG A 96 9.32 6.14 2.96
C ARG A 96 10.45 6.10 3.96
N ILE A 97 11.09 7.23 4.24
CA ILE A 97 12.20 7.33 5.20
C ILE A 97 11.72 7.20 6.65
N PHE A 98 10.52 7.72 6.95
CA PHE A 98 9.95 7.66 8.31
C PHE A 98 8.97 6.51 8.53
N THR A 99 8.91 5.55 7.60
CA THR A 99 8.10 4.33 7.72
C THR A 99 8.96 3.09 7.45
N VAL A 100 8.90 2.12 8.36
CA VAL A 100 9.49 0.79 8.16
C VAL A 100 8.40 -0.18 7.75
N ALA A 101 8.64 -0.94 6.70
CA ALA A 101 7.81 -2.04 6.27
C ALA A 101 8.46 -3.37 6.70
N LEU A 102 7.84 -4.08 7.63
CA LEU A 102 8.37 -5.33 8.19
C LEU A 102 7.86 -6.52 7.36
N GLY A 103 8.70 -6.98 6.43
CA GLY A 103 8.41 -8.11 5.55
C GLY A 103 8.74 -9.49 6.12
N GLU A 104 9.37 -9.58 7.28
CA GLU A 104 9.79 -10.83 7.91
C GLU A 104 8.60 -11.72 8.27
N SER A 105 8.87 -13.03 8.44
CA SER A 105 7.84 -13.98 8.87
C SER A 105 7.25 -13.60 10.22
N VAL A 106 5.99 -13.95 10.48
CA VAL A 106 5.35 -13.67 11.76
C VAL A 106 6.07 -14.31 12.94
N SER A 107 6.68 -15.48 12.75
CA SER A 107 7.50 -16.14 13.78
C SER A 107 8.78 -15.35 14.07
N SER A 108 9.42 -14.74 13.06
CA SER A 108 10.56 -13.85 13.26
C SER A 108 10.15 -12.58 14.03
N LEU A 109 8.98 -12.00 13.71
CA LEU A 109 8.46 -10.84 14.44
C LEU A 109 8.16 -11.19 15.91
N GLU A 110 7.60 -12.36 16.18
CA GLU A 110 7.38 -12.85 17.53
C GLU A 110 8.73 -13.00 18.30
N ALA A 111 9.73 -13.60 17.66
CA ALA A 111 11.08 -13.74 18.23
C ALA A 111 11.74 -12.37 18.46
N PHE A 112 11.60 -11.41 17.55
CA PHE A 112 12.10 -10.04 17.75
C PHE A 112 11.46 -9.36 18.95
N SER A 113 10.16 -9.60 19.18
CA SER A 113 9.45 -9.02 20.31
C SER A 113 9.83 -9.64 21.66
N ALA A 114 10.22 -10.92 21.68
CA ALA A 114 10.53 -11.67 22.89
C ALA A 114 11.99 -11.49 23.38
N ASN A 115 12.92 -11.15 22.47
CA ASN A 115 14.34 -11.03 22.80
C ASN A 115 14.65 -9.69 23.50
N SER A 116 14.97 -9.71 24.78
CA SER A 116 15.31 -8.53 25.60
C SER A 116 16.79 -8.15 25.60
N GLU A 117 17.67 -9.00 25.12
CA GLU A 117 19.13 -8.76 25.20
C GLU A 117 19.65 -7.66 24.27
N GLY A 118 18.89 -7.31 23.22
CA GLY A 118 19.28 -6.31 22.21
C GLY A 118 18.79 -4.88 22.46
N GLY A 119 18.28 -4.55 23.66
CA GLY A 119 17.68 -3.24 23.96
C GLY A 119 16.23 -3.09 23.47
N ASP A 120 15.61 -1.95 23.77
CA ASP A 120 14.17 -1.70 23.53
C ASP A 120 13.82 -1.33 22.09
N SER A 121 14.82 -1.10 21.24
CA SER A 121 14.64 -0.63 19.86
C SER A 121 15.27 -1.58 18.84
N LEU A 122 14.61 -1.68 17.70
CA LEU A 122 15.13 -2.31 16.50
C LEU A 122 15.67 -1.23 15.55
N VAL A 123 16.65 -1.59 14.73
CA VAL A 123 17.36 -0.68 13.82
C VAL A 123 17.39 -1.29 12.43
N VAL A 124 17.03 -0.48 11.42
CA VAL A 124 17.13 -0.82 10.00
C VAL A 124 18.00 0.23 9.31
N GLU A 125 19.08 -0.19 8.65
CA GLU A 125 19.98 0.71 7.95
C GLU A 125 19.31 1.22 6.66
N LEU A 126 19.41 2.53 6.43
CA LEU A 126 18.90 3.16 5.22
C LEU A 126 19.92 3.05 4.09
N PRO A 127 19.49 2.73 2.86
CA PRO A 127 20.38 2.63 1.72
C PRO A 127 20.92 4.01 1.31
N ALA A 128 22.15 4.03 0.80
CA ALA A 128 22.87 5.27 0.50
C ALA A 128 22.17 6.19 -0.51
N TYR A 129 21.29 5.66 -1.39
CA TYR A 129 20.58 6.49 -2.34
C TYR A 129 19.58 7.48 -1.71
N VAL A 130 19.21 7.29 -0.42
CA VAL A 130 18.35 8.24 0.30
C VAL A 130 19.14 9.35 1.01
N PHE A 131 20.48 9.23 1.13
CA PHE A 131 21.30 10.19 1.86
C PHE A 131 21.20 11.63 1.32
N PRO A 132 21.15 11.91 0.00
CA PRO A 132 20.98 13.25 -0.51
C PRO A 132 19.71 13.97 -0.01
N TYR A 133 18.63 13.23 0.23
CA TYR A 133 17.40 13.80 0.80
C TYR A 133 17.55 14.16 2.27
N ILE A 134 18.37 13.41 3.02
CA ILE A 134 18.68 13.71 4.42
C ILE A 134 19.72 14.85 4.49
N ASP A 135 20.67 14.91 3.55
CA ASP A 135 21.65 16.00 3.47
C ASP A 135 20.95 17.37 3.37
N SER A 136 19.85 17.45 2.61
CA SER A 136 19.10 18.70 2.41
C SER A 136 18.46 19.25 3.70
N VAL A 137 18.27 18.40 4.71
CA VAL A 137 17.70 18.79 6.02
C VAL A 137 18.71 19.55 6.88
N PHE A 138 20.01 19.32 6.66
CA PHE A 138 21.07 19.94 7.44
C PHE A 138 21.68 21.10 6.66
N GLU A 139 21.47 22.31 7.16
CA GLU A 139 21.99 23.53 6.52
C GLU A 139 23.51 23.52 6.45
N GLY A 140 24.04 23.81 5.27
CA GLY A 140 25.47 23.98 5.00
C GLY A 140 26.00 23.06 3.91
N SER A 141 26.65 23.63 2.90
CA SER A 141 27.16 22.95 1.71
C SER A 141 28.23 21.88 1.95
N TYR A 142 28.71 21.77 3.19
CA TYR A 142 29.79 20.85 3.56
C TYR A 142 29.34 19.68 4.46
N HIS A 143 28.05 19.58 4.75
CA HIS A 143 27.51 18.46 5.51
C HIS A 143 27.21 17.28 4.56
N ARG A 144 27.56 16.07 4.97
CA ARG A 144 27.27 14.85 4.22
C ARG A 144 26.91 13.73 5.15
N VAL A 145 25.77 13.11 4.88
CA VAL A 145 25.36 11.88 5.55
C VAL A 145 26.29 10.75 5.11
N ILE A 146 26.90 10.07 6.07
CA ILE A 146 27.77 8.93 5.84
C ILE A 146 27.13 7.62 6.26
N LYS A 147 26.15 7.69 7.15
CA LYS A 147 25.31 6.57 7.59
C LYS A 147 23.99 7.11 8.09
N ALA A 148 22.90 6.41 7.76
CA ALA A 148 21.59 6.71 8.31
C ALA A 148 20.81 5.42 8.58
N TRP A 149 19.93 5.45 9.58
CA TRP A 149 19.14 4.29 9.96
C TRP A 149 17.82 4.72 10.58
N GLN A 150 16.86 3.84 10.45
CA GLN A 150 15.54 3.90 11.08
C GLN A 150 15.61 3.20 12.44
N THR A 151 14.92 3.73 13.42
CA THR A 151 14.81 3.15 14.76
C THR A 151 13.35 3.11 15.19
N PHE A 152 12.89 1.98 15.65
CA PHE A 152 11.52 1.80 16.12
C PHE A 152 11.46 0.86 17.33
N PRO A 153 10.42 1.02 18.21
CA PRO A 153 10.28 0.20 19.39
C PRO A 153 10.10 -1.29 19.03
N ARG A 154 10.76 -2.16 19.75
CA ARG A 154 10.62 -3.62 19.62
C ARG A 154 9.18 -4.08 19.81
N GLN A 155 8.41 -3.40 20.65
CA GLN A 155 6.99 -3.66 20.87
C GLN A 155 6.14 -3.47 19.61
N SER A 156 6.60 -2.70 18.61
CA SER A 156 5.89 -2.57 17.33
C SER A 156 5.78 -3.91 16.61
N ALA A 157 6.81 -4.76 16.68
CA ALA A 157 6.76 -6.11 16.12
C ALA A 157 5.71 -6.98 16.83
N LYS A 158 5.59 -6.88 18.17
CA LYS A 158 4.52 -7.53 18.93
C LYS A 158 3.14 -7.05 18.50
N GLY A 159 2.97 -5.75 18.31
CA GLY A 159 1.72 -5.16 17.84
C GLY A 159 1.27 -5.72 16.49
N ILE A 160 2.21 -5.98 15.57
CA ILE A 160 1.91 -6.62 14.28
C ILE A 160 1.43 -8.06 14.49
N VAL A 161 2.09 -8.85 15.34
CA VAL A 161 1.68 -10.24 15.64
C VAL A 161 0.27 -10.29 16.21
N GLU A 162 -0.05 -9.40 17.16
CA GLU A 162 -1.39 -9.31 17.74
C GLU A 162 -2.43 -8.83 16.71
N LYS A 163 -2.05 -7.96 15.80
CA LYS A 163 -2.94 -7.52 14.71
C LYS A 163 -3.25 -8.68 13.76
N ILE A 164 -2.26 -9.48 13.38
CA ILE A 164 -2.45 -10.69 12.55
C ILE A 164 -3.41 -11.67 13.22
N LYS A 165 -3.24 -11.93 14.53
CA LYS A 165 -4.16 -12.79 15.29
C LYS A 165 -5.60 -12.24 15.29
N SER A 166 -5.75 -10.92 15.47
CA SER A 166 -7.04 -10.25 15.46
C SER A 166 -7.73 -10.32 14.10
N GLU A 167 -6.99 -10.06 13.00
CA GLU A 167 -7.54 -10.15 11.65
C GLU A 167 -7.96 -11.58 11.29
N LEU A 168 -7.14 -12.56 11.66
CA LEU A 168 -7.46 -13.96 11.46
C LEU A 168 -8.71 -14.39 12.24
N LEU A 169 -8.85 -13.95 13.50
CA LEU A 169 -10.05 -14.21 14.28
C LEU A 169 -11.29 -13.56 13.65
N ASN A 170 -11.20 -12.30 13.23
CA ASN A 170 -12.27 -11.59 12.54
C ASN A 170 -12.70 -12.31 11.26
N PHE A 171 -11.72 -12.78 10.47
CA PHE A 171 -11.99 -13.56 9.27
C PHE A 171 -12.79 -14.84 9.58
N ILE A 172 -12.37 -15.62 10.58
CA ILE A 172 -13.05 -16.85 10.98
C ILE A 172 -14.49 -16.58 11.44
N LEU A 173 -14.68 -15.56 12.29
CA LEU A 173 -16.01 -15.19 12.79
C LEU A 173 -16.94 -14.73 11.67
N GLN A 174 -16.44 -14.04 10.66
CA GLN A 174 -17.23 -13.63 9.50
C GLN A 174 -17.55 -14.82 8.59
N LEU A 175 -16.62 -15.76 8.41
CA LEU A 175 -16.88 -17.02 7.69
C LEU A 175 -18.00 -17.80 8.35
N ASP A 176 -17.91 -18.03 9.65
CA ASP A 176 -18.89 -18.82 10.42
C ASP A 176 -20.28 -18.16 10.41
N LYS A 177 -20.33 -16.83 10.42
CA LYS A 177 -21.58 -16.08 10.33
C LYS A 177 -22.23 -16.10 8.96
N SER A 178 -21.44 -16.15 7.89
CA SER A 178 -21.90 -15.90 6.52
C SER A 178 -22.06 -17.18 5.70
N LEU A 179 -21.43 -18.27 6.10
CA LEU A 179 -21.34 -19.51 5.34
C LEU A 179 -21.61 -20.73 6.21
N ASN A 180 -22.19 -21.75 5.62
CA ASN A 180 -22.27 -23.07 6.26
C ASN A 180 -20.99 -23.86 5.96
N LEU A 181 -20.10 -23.95 6.94
CA LEU A 181 -18.78 -24.58 6.80
C LEU A 181 -18.83 -26.12 6.79
N ASP A 182 -20.00 -26.73 7.04
CA ASP A 182 -20.17 -28.18 7.07
C ASP A 182 -20.45 -28.81 5.70
N ILE A 183 -20.72 -28.00 4.69
CA ILE A 183 -21.04 -28.45 3.33
C ILE A 183 -19.95 -28.03 2.32
N ASP A 184 -19.99 -28.64 1.13
CA ASP A 184 -19.15 -28.23 0.02
C ASP A 184 -19.59 -26.87 -0.50
N PHE A 185 -18.60 -26.03 -0.80
CA PHE A 185 -18.84 -24.66 -1.25
C PHE A 185 -19.27 -24.61 -2.72
N THR A 186 -20.31 -23.85 -2.98
CA THR A 186 -20.70 -23.41 -4.32
C THR A 186 -19.74 -22.33 -4.84
N LEU A 187 -19.88 -21.95 -6.11
CA LEU A 187 -19.14 -20.80 -6.67
C LEU A 187 -19.49 -19.50 -5.95
N GLU A 188 -20.76 -19.36 -5.52
CA GLU A 188 -21.21 -18.18 -4.76
C GLU A 188 -20.54 -18.15 -3.37
N ASP A 189 -20.42 -19.28 -2.69
CA ASP A 189 -19.77 -19.38 -1.38
C ASP A 189 -18.27 -19.02 -1.50
N LYS A 190 -17.59 -19.49 -2.54
CA LYS A 190 -16.18 -19.11 -2.82
C LYS A 190 -16.03 -17.62 -3.08
N SER A 191 -16.99 -17.00 -3.77
CA SER A 191 -17.03 -15.54 -3.95
C SER A 191 -17.22 -14.78 -2.63
N LYS A 192 -18.09 -15.29 -1.74
CA LYS A 192 -18.27 -14.74 -0.39
C LYS A 192 -17.00 -14.85 0.45
N VAL A 193 -16.26 -15.97 0.37
CA VAL A 193 -14.95 -16.11 1.06
C VAL A 193 -14.00 -15.00 0.61
N ALA A 194 -13.91 -14.72 -0.69
CA ALA A 194 -13.07 -13.63 -1.21
C ALA A 194 -13.51 -12.26 -0.69
N GLN A 195 -14.82 -11.98 -0.63
CA GLN A 195 -15.35 -10.74 -0.06
C GLN A 195 -15.03 -10.60 1.43
N ILE A 196 -15.16 -11.69 2.20
CA ILE A 196 -14.83 -11.71 3.64
C ILE A 196 -13.32 -11.49 3.83
N MET A 197 -12.49 -12.12 3.00
CA MET A 197 -11.04 -11.89 3.01
C MET A 197 -10.70 -10.42 2.80
N ASN A 198 -11.33 -9.78 1.82
CA ASN A 198 -11.15 -8.37 1.51
C ASN A 198 -11.59 -7.45 2.65
N THR A 199 -12.68 -7.76 3.33
CA THR A 199 -13.18 -6.92 4.42
C THR A 199 -12.49 -7.17 5.76
N ALA A 200 -12.10 -8.40 6.07
CA ALA A 200 -11.54 -8.77 7.36
C ALA A 200 -10.01 -8.64 7.41
N ILE A 201 -9.31 -8.90 6.32
CA ILE A 201 -7.85 -8.93 6.28
C ILE A 201 -7.27 -7.86 5.35
N ASN A 202 -7.90 -7.67 4.18
CA ASN A 202 -7.36 -6.83 3.12
C ASN A 202 -7.96 -5.43 3.07
N ALA A 203 -8.75 -5.01 4.06
CA ALA A 203 -9.31 -3.64 4.07
C ALA A 203 -8.27 -2.55 3.77
N ASN A 204 -6.97 -2.87 3.92
CA ASN A 204 -5.82 -2.03 3.60
C ASN A 204 -4.75 -2.74 2.74
N MET A 205 -5.03 -3.90 2.14
CA MET A 205 -4.10 -4.55 1.21
C MET A 205 -4.39 -4.11 -0.23
N VAL A 206 -3.32 -3.74 -0.91
CA VAL A 206 -3.34 -3.56 -2.36
C VAL A 206 -3.37 -4.95 -3.00
N HIS A 207 -4.44 -5.25 -3.74
CA HIS A 207 -4.57 -6.52 -4.45
C HIS A 207 -3.53 -6.66 -5.57
N THR A 208 -2.79 -7.75 -5.56
CA THR A 208 -1.92 -8.19 -6.66
C THR A 208 -2.49 -9.44 -7.36
N GLY A 209 -3.80 -9.53 -7.53
CA GLY A 209 -4.47 -10.68 -8.14
C GLY A 209 -5.39 -10.30 -9.30
N ASN A 210 -5.56 -11.20 -10.29
CA ASN A 210 -6.39 -11.02 -11.51
C ASN A 210 -7.91 -10.95 -11.24
N GLY A 211 -8.36 -10.36 -10.14
CA GLY A 211 -9.78 -10.22 -9.79
C GLY A 211 -10.36 -8.87 -10.13
N ASN A 212 -11.50 -8.85 -10.83
CA ASN A 212 -12.30 -7.65 -11.03
C ASN A 212 -12.90 -7.19 -9.69
N LEU A 213 -12.51 -6.01 -9.21
CA LEU A 213 -13.13 -5.34 -8.07
C LEU A 213 -13.99 -4.18 -8.57
N THR A 214 -15.28 -4.26 -8.33
CA THR A 214 -16.19 -3.10 -8.35
C THR A 214 -16.24 -2.58 -6.91
N ALA A 215 -15.58 -1.46 -6.64
CA ALA A 215 -15.64 -0.80 -5.35
C ALA A 215 -16.19 0.62 -5.52
N ASP A 216 -17.39 0.84 -5.03
CA ASP A 216 -17.86 2.17 -4.71
C ASP A 216 -17.02 2.71 -3.55
N ASN A 217 -16.14 3.70 -3.82
CA ASN A 217 -15.33 4.45 -2.86
C ASN A 217 -14.03 3.83 -2.29
N CYS A 218 -13.30 2.96 -2.99
CA CYS A 218 -11.95 2.57 -2.57
C CYS A 218 -10.89 2.97 -3.60
N ASN A 219 -9.95 3.85 -3.22
CA ASN A 219 -8.73 4.11 -3.99
C ASN A 219 -7.76 2.94 -3.81
N SER A 220 -7.84 1.94 -4.67
CA SER A 220 -6.92 0.79 -4.66
C SER A 220 -5.84 0.98 -5.72
N ILE A 221 -4.58 0.88 -5.31
CA ILE A 221 -3.43 0.86 -6.22
C ILE A 221 -3.16 -0.58 -6.60
N VAL A 222 -3.06 -0.84 -7.88
CA VAL A 222 -2.87 -2.17 -8.44
C VAL A 222 -1.55 -2.22 -9.22
N GLY A 223 -0.83 -3.35 -9.13
CA GLY A 223 0.45 -3.57 -9.83
C GLY A 223 0.34 -3.56 -11.35
N ASP A 224 1.46 -3.54 -12.05
CA ASP A 224 1.64 -3.25 -13.49
C ASP A 224 0.78 -4.05 -14.51
N ASN A 225 0.00 -5.05 -14.08
CA ASN A 225 -0.86 -5.85 -14.95
C ASN A 225 -2.34 -5.90 -14.55
N SER A 226 -2.79 -5.08 -13.62
CA SER A 226 -4.19 -5.05 -13.23
C SER A 226 -4.97 -4.01 -14.03
N GLN A 227 -6.06 -4.46 -14.59
CA GLN A 227 -7.01 -3.61 -15.28
C GLN A 227 -7.87 -2.90 -14.22
N ILE A 228 -7.61 -1.62 -13.97
CA ILE A 228 -8.47 -0.79 -13.14
C ILE A 228 -9.70 -0.44 -13.98
N VAL A 229 -10.86 -0.94 -13.57
CA VAL A 229 -12.13 -0.41 -14.08
C VAL A 229 -12.45 0.82 -13.24
N MET A 230 -12.22 1.99 -13.81
CA MET A 230 -12.64 3.25 -13.21
C MET A 230 -14.16 3.27 -13.08
N SER A 231 -14.67 3.77 -11.94
CA SER A 231 -16.13 3.96 -11.78
C SER A 231 -16.66 4.87 -12.86
N ASP A 232 -17.90 4.66 -13.28
CA ASP A 232 -18.55 5.50 -14.29
C ASP A 232 -18.56 6.97 -13.85
N ASN A 233 -18.78 7.26 -12.56
CA ASN A 233 -18.69 8.62 -12.01
C ASN A 233 -17.31 9.26 -12.18
N SER A 234 -16.22 8.51 -12.01
CA SER A 234 -14.86 9.04 -12.21
C SER A 234 -14.56 9.28 -13.68
N LYS A 235 -15.08 8.43 -14.58
CA LYS A 235 -14.97 8.64 -16.03
C LYS A 235 -15.75 9.86 -16.48
N ASP A 236 -16.93 10.08 -15.91
CA ASP A 236 -17.78 11.24 -16.21
C ASP A 236 -17.10 12.54 -15.76
N GLU A 237 -16.52 12.59 -14.54
CA GLU A 237 -15.77 13.76 -14.06
C GLU A 237 -14.57 14.09 -14.96
N ILE A 238 -13.81 13.07 -15.40
CA ILE A 238 -12.67 13.28 -16.31
C ILE A 238 -13.16 13.72 -17.69
N THR A 239 -14.23 13.12 -18.19
CA THR A 239 -14.82 13.47 -19.49
C THR A 239 -15.29 14.92 -19.49
N GLU A 240 -15.95 15.36 -18.41
CA GLU A 240 -16.38 16.75 -18.26
C GLU A 240 -15.20 17.72 -18.23
N LEU A 241 -14.13 17.38 -17.47
CA LEU A 241 -12.89 18.17 -17.43
C LEU A 241 -12.25 18.25 -18.82
N VAL A 242 -12.11 17.14 -19.53
CA VAL A 242 -11.53 17.08 -20.88
C VAL A 242 -12.35 17.90 -21.88
N ASN A 243 -13.67 17.88 -21.77
CA ASN A 243 -14.53 18.71 -22.62
C ASN A 243 -14.32 20.22 -22.34
N LYS A 244 -14.25 20.62 -21.07
CA LYS A 244 -13.94 21.99 -20.68
C LYS A 244 -12.55 22.44 -21.17
N LEU A 245 -11.54 21.59 -21.05
CA LEU A 245 -10.19 21.85 -21.54
C LEU A 245 -10.16 21.90 -23.09
N SER A 246 -10.90 21.05 -23.77
CA SER A 246 -10.99 21.06 -25.24
C SER A 246 -11.57 22.39 -25.79
N ALA A 247 -12.44 23.05 -25.03
CA ALA A 247 -12.97 24.37 -25.41
C ALA A 247 -11.92 25.49 -25.36
N LEU A 248 -10.78 25.28 -24.66
CA LEU A 248 -9.69 26.24 -24.61
C LEU A 248 -8.75 26.16 -25.83
N LYS A 249 -8.92 25.16 -26.69
CA LYS A 249 -8.02 24.91 -27.83
C LYS A 249 -7.82 26.15 -28.72
N SER A 250 -8.87 26.93 -28.95
CA SER A 250 -8.82 28.15 -29.77
C SER A 250 -8.09 29.34 -29.10
N GLN A 251 -7.70 29.21 -27.84
CA GLN A 251 -7.04 30.25 -27.04
C GLN A 251 -5.55 29.98 -26.87
N ILE A 252 -5.02 28.90 -27.48
CA ILE A 252 -3.63 28.49 -27.38
C ILE A 252 -2.88 29.00 -28.59
N GLU A 253 -1.88 29.84 -28.37
CA GLU A 253 -1.06 30.43 -29.45
C GLU A 253 0.19 29.60 -29.77
N VAL A 254 0.63 28.74 -28.82
CA VAL A 254 1.87 27.94 -28.93
C VAL A 254 1.55 26.53 -28.45
N ASP A 255 2.06 25.52 -29.17
CA ASP A 255 1.94 24.09 -28.82
C ASP A 255 0.51 23.50 -28.84
N GLU A 256 -0.38 24.05 -29.69
CA GLU A 256 -1.76 23.53 -29.88
C GLU A 256 -1.78 22.03 -30.23
N ILE A 257 -0.77 21.55 -30.98
CA ILE A 257 -0.66 20.15 -31.38
C ILE A 257 -0.41 19.26 -30.14
N GLU A 258 0.58 19.62 -29.33
CA GLU A 258 0.94 18.84 -28.15
C GLU A 258 -0.19 18.83 -27.11
N PHE A 259 -0.87 19.96 -26.90
CA PHE A 259 -2.04 20.04 -26.05
C PHE A 259 -3.17 19.13 -26.51
N THR A 260 -3.42 19.12 -27.82
CA THR A 260 -4.44 18.26 -28.44
C THR A 260 -4.08 16.79 -28.28
N ASP A 261 -2.81 16.43 -28.46
CA ASP A 261 -2.32 15.06 -28.32
C ASP A 261 -2.58 14.52 -26.90
N TYR A 262 -2.32 15.32 -25.87
CA TYR A 262 -2.63 14.92 -24.47
C TYR A 262 -4.13 14.76 -24.22
N LEU A 263 -4.97 15.62 -24.78
CA LEU A 263 -6.43 15.47 -24.67
C LEU A 263 -6.93 14.21 -25.37
N ASP A 264 -6.39 13.91 -26.54
CA ASP A 264 -6.77 12.73 -27.31
C ASP A 264 -6.23 11.44 -26.66
N GLU A 265 -5.04 11.48 -26.03
CA GLU A 265 -4.51 10.38 -25.22
C GLU A 265 -5.48 10.05 -24.06
N ILE A 266 -5.99 11.05 -23.36
CA ILE A 266 -6.97 10.84 -22.28
C ILE A 266 -8.26 10.25 -22.83
N LYS A 267 -8.82 10.81 -23.93
CA LYS A 267 -10.05 10.30 -24.55
C LYS A 267 -9.91 8.85 -25.03
N GLN A 268 -8.79 8.52 -25.66
CA GLN A 268 -8.51 7.14 -26.09
C GLN A 268 -8.41 6.18 -24.90
N GLU A 269 -7.80 6.64 -23.80
CA GLU A 269 -7.66 5.85 -22.60
C GLU A 269 -9.01 5.60 -21.93
N LEU A 270 -9.88 6.61 -21.85
CA LEU A 270 -11.24 6.51 -21.30
C LEU A 270 -12.13 5.53 -22.07
N ASN A 271 -11.91 5.39 -23.39
CA ASN A 271 -12.68 4.48 -24.25
C ASN A 271 -12.24 3.01 -24.15
N LYS A 272 -11.13 2.71 -23.47
CA LYS A 272 -10.68 1.33 -23.26
C LYS A 272 -11.54 0.64 -22.21
N LYS A 273 -11.75 -0.67 -22.37
CA LYS A 273 -12.39 -1.50 -21.32
C LYS A 273 -11.62 -1.48 -20.01
N ALA A 274 -10.28 -1.40 -20.12
CA ALA A 274 -9.36 -1.24 -18.99
C ALA A 274 -8.61 0.07 -19.18
N THR A 275 -8.98 1.05 -18.38
CA THR A 275 -8.40 2.39 -18.38
C THR A 275 -7.15 2.43 -17.51
N SER A 276 -6.07 3.05 -17.97
CA SER A 276 -4.85 3.26 -17.17
C SER A 276 -4.87 4.65 -16.51
N PRO A 277 -5.13 4.76 -15.21
CA PRO A 277 -5.12 6.05 -14.49
C PRO A 277 -3.78 6.75 -14.55
N LYS A 278 -2.69 5.98 -14.64
CA LYS A 278 -1.32 6.50 -14.75
C LYS A 278 -1.11 7.31 -16.03
N ILE A 279 -1.65 6.84 -17.16
CA ILE A 279 -1.59 7.56 -18.45
C ILE A 279 -2.40 8.85 -18.34
N ILE A 280 -3.64 8.78 -17.86
CA ILE A 280 -4.51 9.94 -17.67
C ILE A 280 -3.86 10.98 -16.73
N ARG A 281 -3.31 10.53 -15.61
CA ARG A 281 -2.62 11.42 -14.66
C ARG A 281 -1.41 12.11 -15.29
N LYS A 282 -0.60 11.37 -16.07
CA LYS A 282 0.55 11.93 -16.77
C LYS A 282 0.11 13.01 -17.76
N ALA A 283 -0.90 12.74 -18.57
CA ALA A 283 -1.42 13.68 -19.55
C ALA A 283 -2.04 14.93 -18.89
N LEU A 284 -2.82 14.77 -17.80
CA LEU A 284 -3.37 15.89 -17.04
C LEU A 284 -2.29 16.75 -16.39
N ARG A 285 -1.21 16.17 -15.86
CA ARG A 285 -0.06 16.92 -15.33
C ARG A 285 0.66 17.68 -16.43
N ALA A 286 0.84 17.09 -17.61
CA ALA A 286 1.42 17.76 -18.75
C ALA A 286 0.55 18.97 -19.17
N ILE A 287 -0.76 18.80 -19.30
CA ILE A 287 -1.71 19.88 -19.58
C ILE A 287 -1.59 21.01 -18.54
N LYS A 288 -1.51 20.67 -17.25
CA LYS A 288 -1.36 21.67 -16.17
C LYS A 288 -0.04 22.44 -16.29
N SER A 289 1.00 21.86 -16.87
CA SER A 289 2.33 22.48 -17.01
C SER A 289 2.49 23.39 -18.24
N PHE A 290 1.47 23.53 -19.11
CA PHE A 290 1.52 24.36 -20.31
C PHE A 290 1.72 25.86 -20.02
N GLY A 291 1.37 26.30 -18.82
CA GLY A 291 1.51 27.71 -18.41
C GLY A 291 0.36 28.62 -18.90
N GLY A 292 0.43 29.90 -18.51
CA GLY A 292 -0.52 30.90 -18.92
C GLY A 292 -1.98 30.57 -18.62
N ILE A 293 -2.85 30.99 -19.53
CA ILE A 293 -4.32 30.87 -19.38
C ILE A 293 -4.78 29.40 -19.24
N ILE A 294 -4.03 28.44 -19.81
CA ILE A 294 -4.39 27.01 -19.74
C ILE A 294 -4.23 26.51 -18.31
N THR A 295 -3.12 26.80 -17.67
CA THR A 295 -2.87 26.41 -16.28
C THR A 295 -3.91 27.02 -15.34
N GLU A 296 -4.21 28.31 -15.50
CA GLU A 296 -5.22 28.99 -14.68
C GLU A 296 -6.61 28.36 -14.86
N LYS A 297 -7.04 28.14 -16.10
CA LYS A 297 -8.32 27.51 -16.39
C LYS A 297 -8.39 26.05 -16.00
N ALA A 298 -7.31 25.28 -16.18
CA ALA A 298 -7.23 23.90 -15.73
C ALA A 298 -7.43 23.77 -14.20
N ILE A 299 -6.81 24.68 -13.44
CA ILE A 299 -6.99 24.75 -11.98
C ILE A 299 -8.45 25.15 -11.65
N GLU A 300 -8.99 26.18 -12.31
CA GLU A 300 -10.40 26.61 -12.16
C GLU A 300 -11.37 25.47 -12.45
N PHE A 301 -11.10 24.63 -13.44
CA PHE A 301 -11.91 23.47 -13.80
C PHE A 301 -11.72 22.26 -12.89
N GLY A 302 -10.83 22.34 -11.89
CA GLY A 302 -10.63 21.33 -10.87
C GLY A 302 -9.66 20.20 -11.26
N ILE A 303 -8.69 20.45 -12.14
CA ILE A 303 -7.71 19.46 -12.59
C ILE A 303 -6.97 18.80 -11.41
N ASP A 304 -6.67 19.55 -10.34
CA ASP A 304 -5.99 19.05 -9.16
C ASP A 304 -6.85 18.05 -8.37
N LYS A 305 -8.16 18.31 -8.29
CA LYS A 305 -9.11 17.38 -7.68
C LYS A 305 -9.14 16.07 -8.46
N VAL A 306 -9.21 16.15 -9.78
CA VAL A 306 -9.23 14.96 -10.67
C VAL A 306 -7.90 14.21 -10.59
N ILE A 307 -6.74 14.88 -10.65
CA ILE A 307 -5.44 14.25 -10.52
C ILE A 307 -5.30 13.52 -9.17
N SER A 308 -5.81 14.11 -8.09
CA SER A 308 -5.74 13.55 -6.74
C SER A 308 -6.71 12.37 -6.53
N SER A 309 -7.84 12.36 -7.24
CA SER A 309 -8.82 11.27 -7.18
C SER A 309 -8.43 10.05 -8.00
N LEU A 310 -7.50 10.20 -8.95
CA LEU A 310 -7.00 9.08 -9.75
C LEU A 310 -6.15 8.13 -8.89
N PRO A 311 -6.32 6.81 -9.02
CA PRO A 311 -5.46 5.82 -8.36
C PRO A 311 -3.99 5.99 -8.80
N VAL A 312 -3.06 5.82 -7.87
CA VAL A 312 -1.59 6.03 -8.11
C VAL A 312 -1.01 4.89 -8.93
#